data_cdd8be6e0cedee3d3c4fc3e6ebf0fb4b
#
_entry.id   cdd8be6e0cedee3d3c4fc3e6ebf0fb4b
#
_cell.length_a   1.000
_cell.length_b   1.000
_cell.length_c   1.000
_cell.angle_alpha   90.00
_cell.angle_beta   90.00
_cell.angle_gamma   90.00
#
_symmetry.space_group_name_H-M   'P 1'
#
loop_
_entity.id
_entity.type
_entity.pdbx_description
1 polymer ?
#
loop_
_entity_poly.entity_id
_entity_poly.type
_entity_poly.pdbx_seq_one_letter_code
_entity_poly.pdbx_strand_id
1 'polypeptide(L)'
;YSNSHLAELLLQFEENATRNGAIVHWAKDAEEYCQIVADILARHQVKHFVKSKSMLAEECGLNPYLEKQGIEVLETDLGERILQMLGRKPVHIVLPAIAVKKEEISELFTREMEGCEAGNCDQTYLTHVARRNLRKKFIEAEAAMTGANFAVASTGECVVCTNEGNADM
;
A
#
# COMPACT_ATOMS: atom_id res chain seq x y z
N TYR A 1 -2.61 19.63 -22.47
CA TYR A 1 -1.34 19.19 -23.08
C TYR A 1 -1.11 17.70 -22.83
N SER A 2 -1.07 17.24 -21.59
CA SER A 2 -0.74 15.83 -21.24
C SER A 2 -1.65 14.80 -21.91
N ASN A 3 -2.97 15.02 -21.91
CA ASN A 3 -3.93 14.08 -22.51
C ASN A 3 -3.79 13.96 -24.04
N SER A 4 -3.40 15.03 -24.73
CA SER A 4 -3.22 15.02 -26.19
C SER A 4 -1.87 14.42 -26.63
N HIS A 5 -0.92 14.24 -25.70
CA HIS A 5 0.43 13.69 -25.95
C HIS A 5 0.71 12.47 -25.06
N LEU A 6 -0.35 11.82 -24.55
CA LEU A 6 -0.20 10.78 -23.54
C LEU A 6 0.70 9.64 -24.03
N ALA A 7 0.50 9.14 -25.23
CA ALA A 7 1.31 8.05 -25.78
C ALA A 7 2.80 8.39 -25.88
N GLU A 8 3.12 9.61 -26.35
CA GLU A 8 4.51 10.09 -26.44
C GLU A 8 5.15 10.23 -25.05
N LEU A 9 4.38 10.78 -24.08
CA LEU A 9 4.85 10.95 -22.71
C LEU A 9 5.07 9.62 -21.99
N LEU A 10 4.23 8.62 -22.24
CA LEU A 10 4.40 7.28 -21.68
C LEU A 10 5.64 6.58 -22.22
N LEU A 11 5.88 6.66 -23.53
CA LEU A 11 7.10 6.11 -24.15
C LEU A 11 8.36 6.81 -23.63
N GLN A 12 8.30 8.15 -23.49
CA GLN A 12 9.41 8.91 -22.94
C GLN A 12 9.67 8.56 -21.47
N PHE A 13 8.59 8.38 -20.67
CA PHE A 13 8.72 7.92 -19.29
C PHE A 13 9.40 6.55 -19.21
N GLU A 14 8.91 5.57 -19.99
CA GLU A 14 9.46 4.22 -20.00
C GLU A 14 10.96 4.22 -20.37
N GLU A 15 11.35 4.97 -21.41
CA GLU A 15 12.75 5.09 -21.81
C GLU A 15 13.61 5.65 -20.68
N ASN A 16 13.18 6.76 -20.07
CA ASN A 16 13.96 7.42 -19.02
C ASN A 16 13.98 6.61 -17.72
N ALA A 17 12.86 6.02 -17.30
CA ALA A 17 12.78 5.17 -16.12
C ALA A 17 13.69 3.92 -16.28
N THR A 18 13.66 3.29 -17.46
CA THR A 18 14.52 2.14 -17.76
C THR A 18 16.00 2.53 -17.76
N ARG A 19 16.35 3.71 -18.28
CA ARG A 19 17.72 4.24 -18.21
C ARG A 19 18.19 4.45 -16.77
N ASN A 20 17.28 4.79 -15.87
CA ASN A 20 17.55 4.94 -14.42
C ASN A 20 17.56 3.59 -13.68
N GLY A 21 17.39 2.47 -14.36
CA GLY A 21 17.44 1.12 -13.79
C GLY A 21 16.10 0.55 -13.34
N ALA A 22 14.98 1.24 -13.60
CA ALA A 22 13.65 0.71 -13.35
C ALA A 22 13.25 -0.32 -14.42
N ILE A 23 12.35 -1.23 -14.05
CA ILE A 23 11.67 -2.13 -14.97
C ILE A 23 10.22 -1.65 -15.08
N VAL A 24 9.83 -1.23 -16.27
CA VAL A 24 8.46 -0.77 -16.53
C VAL A 24 7.63 -1.93 -17.04
N HIS A 25 6.47 -2.13 -16.44
CA HIS A 25 5.50 -3.15 -16.85
C HIS A 25 4.19 -2.48 -17.26
N TRP A 26 3.59 -2.98 -18.32
CA TRP A 26 2.29 -2.54 -18.82
C TRP A 26 1.27 -3.65 -18.59
N ALA A 27 0.14 -3.30 -17.99
CA ALA A 27 -0.98 -4.21 -17.81
C ALA A 27 -2.20 -3.65 -18.55
N LYS A 28 -2.87 -4.49 -19.33
CA LYS A 28 -4.07 -4.11 -20.10
C LYS A 28 -5.34 -4.10 -19.25
N ASP A 29 -5.35 -4.89 -18.19
CA ASP A 29 -6.49 -5.07 -17.29
C ASP A 29 -6.06 -5.48 -15.87
N ALA A 30 -7.05 -5.61 -14.97
CA ALA A 30 -6.83 -5.96 -13.57
C ALA A 30 -6.20 -7.34 -13.36
N GLU A 31 -6.55 -8.31 -14.21
CA GLU A 31 -6.03 -9.68 -14.12
C GLU A 31 -4.55 -9.71 -14.44
N GLU A 32 -4.15 -9.09 -15.55
CA GLU A 32 -2.75 -8.98 -15.97
C GLU A 32 -1.92 -8.18 -14.96
N TYR A 33 -2.48 -7.07 -14.40
CA TYR A 33 -1.84 -6.30 -13.35
C TYR A 33 -1.53 -7.17 -12.13
N CYS A 34 -2.51 -7.91 -11.61
CA CYS A 34 -2.32 -8.80 -10.47
C CYS A 34 -1.29 -9.90 -10.77
N GLN A 35 -1.33 -10.49 -11.97
CA GLN A 35 -0.39 -11.51 -12.39
C GLN A 35 1.04 -10.98 -12.46
N ILE A 36 1.26 -9.80 -13.06
CA ILE A 36 2.59 -9.18 -13.15
C ILE A 36 3.16 -8.95 -11.75
N VAL A 37 2.37 -8.39 -10.82
CA VAL A 37 2.82 -8.15 -9.45
C VAL A 37 3.17 -9.48 -8.77
N ALA A 38 2.31 -10.49 -8.89
CA ALA A 38 2.56 -11.81 -8.29
C ALA A 38 3.83 -12.47 -8.84
N ASP A 39 4.05 -12.38 -10.14
CA ASP A 39 5.25 -12.94 -10.80
C ASP A 39 6.54 -12.24 -10.34
N ILE A 40 6.48 -10.93 -10.11
CA ILE A 40 7.60 -10.16 -9.55
C ILE A 40 7.90 -10.65 -8.13
N LEU A 41 6.88 -10.72 -7.27
CA LEU A 41 7.03 -11.15 -5.89
C LEU A 41 7.51 -12.61 -5.79
N ALA A 42 7.00 -13.49 -6.65
CA ALA A 42 7.41 -14.90 -6.70
C ALA A 42 8.89 -15.05 -7.12
N ARG A 43 9.36 -14.30 -8.13
CA ARG A 43 10.78 -14.31 -8.55
C ARG A 43 11.73 -13.91 -7.43
N HIS A 44 11.30 -13.03 -6.53
CA HIS A 44 12.07 -12.59 -5.38
C HIS A 44 11.76 -13.37 -4.10
N GLN A 45 10.93 -14.42 -4.18
CA GLN A 45 10.55 -15.29 -3.06
C GLN A 45 9.91 -14.53 -1.89
N VAL A 46 9.21 -13.42 -2.19
CA VAL A 46 8.57 -12.54 -1.21
C VAL A 46 7.43 -13.26 -0.51
N LYS A 47 7.43 -13.19 0.82
CA LYS A 47 6.35 -13.69 1.68
C LYS A 47 5.68 -12.59 2.48
N HIS A 48 6.43 -11.55 2.84
CA HIS A 48 5.94 -10.39 3.59
C HIS A 48 6.02 -9.15 2.70
N PHE A 49 4.85 -8.67 2.32
CA PHE A 49 4.69 -7.56 1.39
C PHE A 49 3.96 -6.42 2.08
N VAL A 50 4.57 -5.24 2.14
CA VAL A 50 3.93 -4.04 2.67
C VAL A 50 3.43 -3.15 1.54
N LYS A 51 2.25 -2.57 1.72
CA LYS A 51 1.61 -1.75 0.71
C LYS A 51 1.06 -0.46 1.31
N SER A 52 1.47 0.69 0.79
CA SER A 52 0.79 1.93 1.08
C SER A 52 -0.47 2.07 0.22
N LYS A 53 -1.30 3.03 0.55
CA LYS A 53 -2.57 3.26 -0.12
C LYS A 53 -2.41 3.31 -1.65
N SER A 54 -3.16 2.45 -2.33
CA SER A 54 -3.27 2.43 -3.78
C SER A 54 -4.68 2.06 -4.20
N MET A 55 -5.43 3.05 -4.70
CA MET A 55 -6.78 2.84 -5.21
C MET A 55 -6.80 1.84 -6.37
N LEU A 56 -5.80 1.91 -7.26
CA LEU A 56 -5.66 0.96 -8.36
C LEU A 56 -5.54 -0.49 -7.86
N ALA A 57 -4.70 -0.72 -6.84
CA ALA A 57 -4.52 -2.05 -6.28
C ALA A 57 -5.81 -2.60 -5.63
N GLU A 58 -6.61 -1.72 -4.99
CA GLU A 58 -7.89 -2.09 -4.42
C GLU A 58 -8.92 -2.44 -5.50
N GLU A 59 -9.04 -1.60 -6.53
CA GLU A 59 -9.96 -1.82 -7.65
C GLU A 59 -9.63 -3.10 -8.42
N CYS A 60 -8.35 -3.40 -8.58
CA CYS A 60 -7.87 -4.63 -9.22
C CYS A 60 -7.97 -5.86 -8.32
N GLY A 61 -8.26 -5.71 -7.02
CA GLY A 61 -8.36 -6.82 -6.07
C GLY A 61 -7.02 -7.49 -5.77
N LEU A 62 -5.93 -6.71 -5.74
CA LEU A 62 -4.57 -7.22 -5.58
C LEU A 62 -4.37 -7.98 -4.27
N ASN A 63 -4.84 -7.44 -3.12
CA ASN A 63 -4.63 -8.07 -1.81
C ASN A 63 -5.19 -9.50 -1.78
N PRO A 64 -6.50 -9.74 -2.04
CA PRO A 64 -7.03 -11.09 -2.02
C PRO A 64 -6.43 -12.02 -3.10
N TYR A 65 -5.89 -11.45 -4.17
CA TYR A 65 -5.19 -12.22 -5.20
C TYR A 65 -3.85 -12.76 -4.67
N LEU A 66 -3.04 -11.93 -4.00
CA LEU A 66 -1.76 -12.31 -3.43
C LEU A 66 -1.89 -13.21 -2.20
N GLU A 67 -2.88 -12.96 -1.34
CA GLU A 67 -3.17 -13.76 -0.15
C GLU A 67 -3.52 -15.22 -0.51
N LYS A 68 -4.24 -15.44 -1.62
CA LYS A 68 -4.52 -16.78 -2.15
C LYS A 68 -3.24 -17.52 -2.58
N GLN A 69 -2.17 -16.82 -2.86
CA GLN A 69 -0.87 -17.38 -3.23
C GLN A 69 0.07 -17.54 -2.01
N GLY A 70 -0.42 -17.24 -0.82
CA GLY A 70 0.33 -17.38 0.43
C GLY A 70 1.28 -16.21 0.73
N ILE A 71 1.07 -15.06 0.10
CA ILE A 71 1.82 -13.82 0.39
C ILE A 71 1.05 -13.03 1.45
N GLU A 72 1.69 -12.72 2.57
CA GLU A 72 1.13 -11.83 3.58
C GLU A 72 1.18 -10.38 3.08
N VAL A 73 0.02 -9.78 2.83
CA VAL A 73 -0.09 -8.37 2.41
C VAL A 73 -0.48 -7.52 3.61
N LEU A 74 0.32 -6.50 3.91
CA LEU A 74 0.09 -5.61 5.04
C LEU A 74 -0.11 -4.17 4.56
N GLU A 75 -1.27 -3.61 4.89
CA GLU A 75 -1.57 -2.20 4.65
C GLU A 75 -0.78 -1.32 5.63
N THR A 76 -0.13 -0.28 5.11
CA THR A 76 0.67 0.64 5.93
C THR A 76 -0.04 1.95 6.27
N ASP A 77 -1.10 2.31 5.53
CA ASP A 77 -2.03 3.37 5.92
C ASP A 77 -2.84 2.93 7.15
N LEU A 78 -2.89 3.77 8.17
CA LEU A 78 -3.52 3.41 9.45
C LEU A 78 -5.00 3.09 9.31
N GLY A 79 -5.74 3.87 8.52
CA GLY A 79 -7.17 3.64 8.30
C GLY A 79 -7.43 2.32 7.56
N GLU A 80 -6.66 2.03 6.53
CA GLU A 80 -6.74 0.79 5.78
C GLU A 80 -6.29 -0.41 6.63
N ARG A 81 -5.24 -0.25 7.44
CA ARG A 81 -4.79 -1.29 8.37
C ARG A 81 -5.86 -1.66 9.39
N ILE A 82 -6.56 -0.68 9.95
CA ILE A 82 -7.68 -0.92 10.87
C ILE A 82 -8.78 -1.74 10.17
N LEU A 83 -9.17 -1.36 8.95
CA LEU A 83 -10.17 -2.09 8.19
C LEU A 83 -9.71 -3.48 7.79
N GLN A 84 -8.45 -3.65 7.42
CA GLN A 84 -7.85 -4.95 7.12
C GLN A 84 -7.95 -5.90 8.32
N MET A 85 -7.58 -5.42 9.53
CA MET A 85 -7.69 -6.21 10.76
C MET A 85 -9.14 -6.52 11.15
N LEU A 86 -10.10 -5.63 10.81
CA LEU A 86 -11.53 -5.85 11.03
C LEU A 86 -12.18 -6.73 9.95
N GLY A 87 -11.49 -7.05 8.85
CA GLY A 87 -12.05 -7.74 7.70
C GLY A 87 -13.15 -6.94 6.99
N ARG A 88 -13.09 -5.61 7.04
CA ARG A 88 -14.08 -4.69 6.47
C ARG A 88 -13.54 -3.97 5.23
N LYS A 89 -14.45 -3.62 4.31
CA LYS A 89 -14.12 -2.78 3.16
C LYS A 89 -14.16 -1.30 3.53
N PRO A 90 -13.34 -0.44 2.89
CA PRO A 90 -13.39 1.00 3.11
C PRO A 90 -14.75 1.57 2.68
N VAL A 91 -15.27 2.48 3.50
CA VAL A 91 -16.53 3.20 3.21
C VAL A 91 -16.30 4.60 2.64
N HIS A 92 -15.06 5.06 2.68
CA HIS A 92 -14.65 6.38 2.19
C HIS A 92 -13.23 6.32 1.64
N ILE A 93 -12.99 6.97 0.49
CA ILE A 93 -11.71 6.92 -0.23
C ILE A 93 -10.57 7.57 0.59
N VAL A 94 -10.82 8.75 1.16
CA VAL A 94 -9.79 9.53 1.87
C VAL A 94 -9.65 9.11 3.34
N LEU A 95 -10.79 8.79 3.97
CA LEU A 95 -10.85 8.42 5.39
C LEU A 95 -11.51 7.03 5.52
N PRO A 96 -10.79 5.96 5.17
CA PRO A 96 -11.38 4.63 5.04
C PRO A 96 -12.04 4.13 6.34
N ALA A 97 -11.46 4.39 7.50
CA ALA A 97 -11.96 3.96 8.80
C ALA A 97 -12.85 4.99 9.53
N ILE A 98 -13.38 6.01 8.84
CA ILE A 98 -14.18 7.10 9.47
C ILE A 98 -15.40 6.61 10.26
N ALA A 99 -15.96 5.46 9.88
CA ALA A 99 -17.12 4.87 10.56
C ALA A 99 -16.73 4.03 11.79
N VAL A 100 -15.44 3.80 12.05
CA VAL A 100 -14.97 2.98 13.18
C VAL A 100 -14.76 3.86 14.39
N LYS A 101 -15.39 3.50 15.49
CA LYS A 101 -15.28 4.25 16.76
C LYS A 101 -13.93 3.98 17.42
N LYS A 102 -13.41 4.98 18.15
CA LYS A 102 -12.12 4.86 18.85
C LYS A 102 -12.10 3.74 19.91
N GLU A 103 -13.25 3.46 20.53
CA GLU A 103 -13.42 2.36 21.48
C GLU A 103 -13.22 1.01 20.77
N GLU A 104 -13.81 0.83 19.59
CA GLU A 104 -13.65 -0.35 18.77
C GLU A 104 -12.20 -0.51 18.28
N ILE A 105 -11.52 0.59 17.94
CA ILE A 105 -10.09 0.58 17.59
C ILE A 105 -9.23 0.16 18.78
N SER A 106 -9.53 0.68 20.00
CA SER A 106 -8.82 0.29 21.22
C SER A 106 -8.95 -1.20 21.51
N GLU A 107 -10.16 -1.76 21.41
CA GLU A 107 -10.41 -3.19 21.58
C GLU A 107 -9.67 -4.03 20.52
N LEU A 108 -9.71 -3.59 19.26
CA LEU A 108 -8.99 -4.22 18.16
C LEU A 108 -7.48 -4.25 18.42
N PHE A 109 -6.90 -3.12 18.78
CA PHE A 109 -5.45 -3.01 19.03
C PHE A 109 -5.00 -3.80 20.25
N THR A 110 -5.86 -3.86 21.31
CA THR A 110 -5.60 -4.70 22.47
C THR A 110 -5.53 -6.18 22.10
N ARG A 111 -6.31 -6.63 21.12
CA ARG A 111 -6.34 -8.01 20.66
C ARG A 111 -5.22 -8.34 19.66
N GLU A 112 -4.90 -7.41 18.75
CA GLU A 112 -4.06 -7.68 17.57
C GLU A 112 -2.64 -7.10 17.65
N MET A 113 -2.39 -6.15 18.56
CA MET A 113 -1.13 -5.43 18.64
C MET A 113 -0.47 -5.58 20.01
N GLU A 114 0.81 -5.92 20.00
CA GLU A 114 1.59 -6.03 21.25
C GLU A 114 1.72 -4.69 21.99
N GLY A 115 1.57 -4.74 23.30
CA GLY A 115 1.80 -3.58 24.19
C GLY A 115 0.70 -2.53 24.13
N CYS A 116 -0.51 -2.89 23.70
CA CYS A 116 -1.69 -2.04 23.81
C CYS A 116 -2.39 -2.28 25.15
N GLU A 117 -2.65 -1.20 25.90
CA GLU A 117 -3.37 -1.21 27.17
C GLU A 117 -4.88 -1.31 26.91
N ALA A 118 -5.53 -2.27 27.56
CA ALA A 118 -6.98 -2.46 27.43
C ALA A 118 -7.75 -1.22 27.90
N GLY A 119 -8.70 -0.76 27.06
CA GLY A 119 -9.57 0.37 27.37
C GLY A 119 -8.95 1.75 27.20
N ASN A 120 -7.68 1.85 26.82
CA ASN A 120 -7.06 3.13 26.49
C ASN A 120 -7.49 3.58 25.09
N CYS A 121 -8.35 4.61 25.04
CA CYS A 121 -8.91 5.17 23.81
C CYS A 121 -8.27 6.52 23.43
N ASP A 122 -7.12 6.87 24.02
CA ASP A 122 -6.38 8.07 23.63
C ASP A 122 -5.83 7.91 22.23
N GLN A 123 -6.13 8.86 21.36
CA GLN A 123 -5.79 8.77 19.94
C GLN A 123 -4.27 8.79 19.70
N THR A 124 -3.55 9.62 20.46
CA THR A 124 -2.09 9.71 20.37
C THR A 124 -1.44 8.40 20.81
N TYR A 125 -1.93 7.84 21.93
CA TYR A 125 -1.48 6.55 22.41
C TYR A 125 -1.69 5.43 21.37
N LEU A 126 -2.91 5.31 20.82
CA LEU A 126 -3.22 4.29 19.79
C LEU A 126 -2.36 4.45 18.54
N THR A 127 -2.11 5.69 18.11
CA THR A 127 -1.21 5.96 16.98
C THR A 127 0.22 5.49 17.27
N HIS A 128 0.72 5.72 18.48
CA HIS A 128 2.03 5.21 18.88
C HIS A 128 2.10 3.68 18.98
N VAL A 129 1.04 3.02 19.41
CA VAL A 129 0.93 1.56 19.40
C VAL A 129 1.03 1.03 17.97
N ALA A 130 0.21 1.58 17.05
CA ALA A 130 0.24 1.22 15.64
C ALA A 130 1.63 1.43 15.03
N ARG A 131 2.25 2.59 15.28
CA ARG A 131 3.59 2.92 14.78
C ARG A 131 4.65 1.90 15.21
N ARG A 132 4.66 1.50 16.50
CA ARG A 132 5.61 0.50 17.00
C ARG A 132 5.41 -0.86 16.35
N ASN A 133 4.16 -1.28 16.16
CA ASN A 133 3.85 -2.56 15.54
C ASN A 133 4.17 -2.55 14.03
N LEU A 134 3.82 -1.49 13.30
CA LEU A 134 4.15 -1.34 11.89
C LEU A 134 5.66 -1.27 11.65
N ARG A 135 6.43 -0.64 12.55
CA ARG A 135 7.89 -0.55 12.39
C ARG A 135 8.55 -1.92 12.29
N LYS A 136 8.11 -2.91 13.06
CA LYS A 136 8.60 -4.29 12.97
C LYS A 136 8.30 -4.86 11.58
N LYS A 137 7.07 -4.68 11.11
CA LYS A 137 6.61 -5.18 9.80
C LYS A 137 7.35 -4.53 8.63
N PHE A 138 7.69 -3.24 8.71
CA PHE A 138 8.52 -2.58 7.70
C PHE A 138 9.93 -3.18 7.61
N ILE A 139 10.53 -3.53 8.76
CA ILE A 139 11.87 -4.12 8.81
C ILE A 139 11.87 -5.56 8.30
N GLU A 140 10.80 -6.30 8.54
CA GLU A 140 10.64 -7.70 8.15
C GLU A 140 10.18 -7.86 6.69
N ALA A 141 9.66 -6.79 6.07
CA ALA A 141 9.15 -6.85 4.70
C ALA A 141 10.28 -7.07 3.68
N GLU A 142 10.01 -7.94 2.73
CA GLU A 142 10.94 -8.31 1.64
C GLU A 142 10.69 -7.47 0.39
N ALA A 143 9.47 -6.91 0.27
CA ALA A 143 9.09 -5.99 -0.79
C ALA A 143 8.04 -4.98 -0.31
N ALA A 144 8.02 -3.84 -0.97
CA ALA A 144 7.10 -2.75 -0.70
C ALA A 144 6.44 -2.23 -1.98
N MET A 145 5.22 -1.71 -1.86
CA MET A 145 4.49 -1.08 -2.95
C MET A 145 3.86 0.23 -2.50
N THR A 146 3.97 1.23 -3.34
CA THR A 146 3.26 2.51 -3.17
C THR A 146 2.57 2.93 -4.45
N GLY A 147 1.46 3.65 -4.32
CA GLY A 147 0.86 4.37 -5.44
C GLY A 147 1.67 5.62 -5.76
N ALA A 148 1.89 5.91 -7.04
CA ALA A 148 2.51 7.15 -7.48
C ALA A 148 1.44 8.20 -7.81
N ASN A 149 1.65 9.45 -7.38
CA ASN A 149 0.77 10.56 -7.69
C ASN A 149 1.06 11.14 -9.08
N PHE A 150 2.35 11.20 -9.46
CA PHE A 150 2.78 11.69 -10.76
C PHE A 150 3.94 10.84 -11.31
N ALA A 151 3.98 10.73 -12.64
CA ALA A 151 5.12 10.24 -13.40
C ALA A 151 5.72 11.40 -14.19
N VAL A 152 7.02 11.61 -14.09
CA VAL A 152 7.73 12.69 -14.77
C VAL A 152 8.39 12.13 -16.03
N ALA A 153 7.76 12.35 -17.19
CA ALA A 153 8.22 11.76 -18.46
C ALA A 153 9.66 12.15 -18.82
N SER A 154 10.04 13.43 -18.59
CA SER A 154 11.37 13.93 -18.95
C SER A 154 12.52 13.34 -18.15
N THR A 155 12.27 12.80 -16.96
CA THR A 155 13.31 12.25 -16.07
C THR A 155 13.12 10.76 -15.78
N GLY A 156 11.92 10.20 -15.96
CA GLY A 156 11.59 8.82 -15.58
C GLY A 156 11.38 8.64 -14.07
N GLU A 157 11.14 9.73 -13.33
CA GLU A 157 10.92 9.72 -11.89
C GLU A 157 9.43 9.59 -11.56
N CYS A 158 9.12 8.95 -10.43
CA CYS A 158 7.80 8.92 -9.83
C CYS A 158 7.76 9.84 -8.60
N VAL A 159 6.68 10.59 -8.46
CA VAL A 159 6.44 11.44 -7.30
C VAL A 159 5.37 10.81 -6.42
N VAL A 160 5.70 10.60 -5.15
CA VAL A 160 4.79 10.12 -4.13
C VAL A 160 4.55 11.23 -3.11
N CYS A 161 3.28 11.63 -2.95
CA CYS A 161 2.88 12.62 -1.94
C CYS A 161 2.38 11.86 -0.71
N THR A 162 3.12 11.94 0.38
CA THR A 162 2.75 11.33 1.65
C THR A 162 2.87 12.33 2.79
N ASN A 163 2.05 12.20 3.83
CA ASN A 163 2.09 13.03 5.02
C ASN A 163 2.14 12.21 6.32
N GLU A 164 2.02 10.88 6.23
CA GLU A 164 1.97 9.96 7.37
C GLU A 164 3.23 9.11 7.51
N GLY A 165 4.15 9.19 6.54
CA GLY A 165 5.33 8.34 6.48
C GLY A 165 5.04 6.87 6.14
N ASN A 166 3.80 6.56 5.74
CA ASN A 166 3.35 5.21 5.40
C ASN A 166 3.84 4.71 4.03
N ALA A 167 4.40 5.59 3.22
CA ALA A 167 5.03 5.28 1.95
C ALA A 167 6.56 5.43 1.99
N ASP A 168 7.14 5.75 3.14
CA ASP A 168 8.59 5.85 3.36
C ASP A 168 9.15 4.47 3.76
N MET A 169 8.98 3.49 2.86
CA MET A 169 9.25 2.08 3.06
C MET A 169 10.63 1.67 2.53
#